data_627c710302149c076c85cf6042ba1a78
#
_entry.id   627c710302149c076c85cf6042ba1a78
#
_cell.length_a   1.000
_cell.length_b   1.000
_cell.length_c   1.000
_cell.angle_alpha   90.00
_cell.angle_beta   90.00
_cell.angle_gamma   90.00
#
_symmetry.space_group_name_H-M   'P 1'
#
loop_
_entity.id
_entity.type
_entity.pdbx_description
1 polymer ?
#
loop_
_entity_poly.entity_id
_entity_poly.type
_entity_poly.pdbx_seq_one_letter_code
_entity_poly.pdbx_strand_id
1 'polypeptide(L)'
;MKKYVFVLYLLVYAFGTLGFIQPDKTQQYMREAQQYNEQAEKYEREAQQLTQQANNYTRQSENYARKKDFNQSRTYTNWANEALSKAQLRMSWAKDARDKAQLRMKWAEEAMKR
;
A
#
# COMPACT_ATOMS: atom_id res chain seq x y z
N MET A 1 -11.68 -3.08 5.44
CA MET A 1 -10.26 -3.33 5.67
C MET A 1 -9.71 -2.67 6.92
N LYS A 2 -10.08 -1.43 7.20
CA LYS A 2 -9.64 -0.78 8.44
C LYS A 2 -10.08 -1.52 9.71
N LYS A 3 -11.21 -2.21 9.66
CA LYS A 3 -11.72 -2.98 10.80
C LYS A 3 -10.82 -4.16 11.17
N TYR A 4 -10.21 -4.79 10.19
CA TYR A 4 -9.33 -5.94 10.43
C TYR A 4 -8.00 -5.52 11.02
N VAL A 5 -7.48 -4.39 10.62
CA VAL A 5 -6.24 -3.84 11.18
C VAL A 5 -6.43 -3.53 12.66
N PHE A 6 -7.62 -3.02 13.04
CA PHE A 6 -7.94 -2.71 14.43
C PHE A 6 -8.02 -3.97 15.30
N VAL A 7 -8.64 -5.02 14.78
CA VAL A 7 -8.74 -6.30 15.49
C VAL A 7 -7.35 -6.90 15.70
N LEU A 8 -6.47 -6.75 14.71
CA LEU A 8 -5.10 -7.22 14.82
C LEU A 8 -4.33 -6.45 15.89
N TYR A 9 -4.53 -5.14 15.98
CA TYR A 9 -3.92 -4.34 17.03
C TYR A 9 -4.39 -4.76 18.42
N LEU A 10 -5.67 -5.04 18.56
CA LEU A 10 -6.24 -5.50 19.83
C LEU A 10 -5.68 -6.86 20.22
N LEU A 11 -5.50 -7.76 19.28
CA LEU A 11 -4.89 -9.05 19.54
C LEU A 11 -3.44 -8.92 19.99
N VAL A 12 -2.68 -8.04 19.37
CA VAL A 12 -1.30 -7.75 19.76
C VAL A 12 -1.26 -7.19 21.19
N TYR A 13 -2.19 -6.30 21.51
CA TYR A 13 -2.27 -5.71 22.85
C TYR A 13 -2.65 -6.73 23.90
N ALA A 14 -3.60 -7.59 23.61
CA ALA A 14 -4.01 -8.64 24.52
C ALA A 14 -2.86 -9.61 24.83
N PHE A 15 -2.08 -9.93 23.81
CA PHE A 15 -0.93 -10.79 23.98
C PHE A 15 0.20 -10.10 24.75
N GLY A 16 0.37 -8.83 24.53
CA GLY A 16 1.37 -8.04 25.25
C GLY A 16 1.10 -7.98 26.75
N THR A 17 -0.16 -7.97 27.15
CA THR A 17 -0.50 -7.95 28.56
C THR A 17 -0.43 -9.31 29.25
N LEU A 18 -0.57 -10.40 28.52
CA LEU A 18 -0.42 -11.73 29.09
C LEU A 18 1.04 -12.17 29.24
N GLY A 19 1.86 -11.54 28.54
CA GLY A 19 3.31 -11.39 28.81
C GLY A 19 4.21 -12.56 28.94
N PHE A 20 3.77 -13.70 29.11
CA PHE A 20 4.72 -14.69 29.49
C PHE A 20 4.81 -15.85 28.60
N ILE A 21 4.05 -15.86 27.59
CA ILE A 21 4.03 -16.99 26.88
C ILE A 21 4.80 -17.03 25.72
N GLN A 22 5.37 -16.29 25.40
CA GLN A 22 5.92 -16.27 24.44
C GLN A 22 6.39 -16.72 23.65
N PRO A 23 6.10 -17.33 22.91
CA PRO A 23 6.97 -17.53 21.90
C PRO A 23 7.21 -16.28 21.17
N ASP A 24 8.40 -15.95 21.25
CA ASP A 24 8.94 -14.79 20.57
C ASP A 24 8.60 -14.76 19.09
N LYS A 25 8.39 -15.94 18.48
CA LYS A 25 8.04 -16.06 17.07
C LYS A 25 6.66 -15.49 16.76
N THR A 26 5.67 -15.71 17.63
CA THR A 26 4.34 -15.13 17.42
C THR A 26 4.41 -13.62 17.36
N GLN A 27 5.07 -13.00 18.32
CA GLN A 27 5.23 -11.55 18.37
C GLN A 27 6.05 -11.03 17.19
N GLN A 28 7.08 -11.77 16.81
CA GLN A 28 7.90 -11.43 15.67
C GLN A 28 7.08 -11.41 14.38
N TYR A 29 6.28 -12.43 14.15
CA TYR A 29 5.43 -12.52 12.96
C TYR A 29 4.40 -11.40 12.93
N MET A 30 3.82 -11.07 14.08
CA MET A 30 2.85 -9.97 14.17
C MET A 30 3.48 -8.63 13.89
N ARG A 31 4.70 -8.39 14.37
CA ARG A 31 5.44 -7.16 14.05
C ARG A 31 5.77 -7.07 12.56
N GLU A 32 6.20 -8.18 11.98
CA GLU A 32 6.48 -8.23 10.54
C GLU A 32 5.22 -7.93 9.73
N ALA A 33 4.09 -8.52 10.12
CA ALA A 33 2.82 -8.25 9.47
C ALA A 33 2.46 -6.77 9.53
N GLN A 34 2.64 -6.16 10.67
CA GLN A 34 2.39 -4.72 10.84
C GLN A 34 3.29 -3.88 9.94
N GLN A 35 4.56 -4.22 9.87
CA GLN A 35 5.52 -3.51 9.02
C GLN A 35 5.14 -3.61 7.54
N TYR A 36 4.73 -4.79 7.10
CA TYR A 36 4.29 -4.97 5.71
C TYR A 36 3.01 -4.20 5.42
N ASN A 37 2.07 -4.15 6.36
CA ASN A 37 0.86 -3.35 6.21
C ASN A 37 1.16 -1.87 6.13
N GLU A 38 2.10 -1.38 6.92
CA GLU A 38 2.55 0.02 6.87
C GLU A 38 3.20 0.34 5.52
N GLN A 39 4.01 -0.58 5.01
CA GLN A 39 4.59 -0.45 3.68
C GLN A 39 3.50 -0.39 2.62
N ALA A 40 2.50 -1.25 2.71
CA ALA A 40 1.39 -1.26 1.76
C ALA A 40 0.65 0.07 1.76
N GLU A 41 0.37 0.63 2.93
CA GLU A 41 -0.28 1.93 3.04
C GLU A 41 0.56 3.04 2.41
N LYS A 42 1.87 3.00 2.61
CA LYS A 42 2.78 3.96 2.00
C LYS A 42 2.73 3.90 0.48
N TYR A 43 2.78 2.70 -0.08
CA TYR A 43 2.69 2.52 -1.53
C TYR A 43 1.34 2.96 -2.07
N GLU A 44 0.25 2.71 -1.35
CA GLU A 44 -1.08 3.17 -1.74
C GLU A 44 -1.16 4.69 -1.79
N ARG A 45 -0.58 5.36 -0.79
CA ARG A 45 -0.53 6.83 -0.79
C ARG A 45 0.28 7.37 -1.96
N GLU A 46 1.42 6.74 -2.24
CA GLU A 46 2.24 7.12 -3.40
C GLU A 46 1.46 6.94 -4.70
N ALA A 47 0.72 5.84 -4.83
CA ALA A 47 -0.11 5.58 -6.00
C ALA A 47 -1.19 6.64 -6.16
N GLN A 48 -1.84 7.05 -5.08
CA GLN A 48 -2.85 8.10 -5.11
C GLN A 48 -2.25 9.43 -5.58
N GLN A 49 -1.08 9.79 -5.06
CA GLN A 49 -0.40 11.02 -5.46
C GLN A 49 -0.04 10.99 -6.94
N LEU A 50 0.46 9.87 -7.43
CA LEU A 50 0.80 9.71 -8.85
C LEU A 50 -0.45 9.77 -9.74
N THR A 51 -1.56 9.22 -9.28
CA THR A 51 -2.83 9.29 -10.01
C THR A 51 -3.33 10.74 -10.09
N GLN A 52 -3.24 11.48 -9.00
CA GLN A 52 -3.60 12.91 -9.01
C GLN A 52 -2.71 13.70 -9.95
N GLN A 53 -1.42 13.40 -9.96
CA GLN A 53 -0.48 14.04 -10.88
C GLN A 53 -0.84 13.72 -12.33
N ALA A 54 -1.19 12.47 -12.61
CA ALA A 54 -1.63 12.06 -13.95
C ALA A 54 -2.88 12.81 -14.39
N ASN A 55 -3.84 12.99 -13.48
CA ASN A 55 -5.05 13.74 -13.76
C ASN A 55 -4.75 15.20 -14.09
N ASN A 56 -3.81 15.81 -13.38
CA ASN A 56 -3.38 17.17 -13.66
C ASN A 56 -2.73 17.29 -15.04
N TYR A 57 -1.87 16.34 -15.39
CA TYR A 57 -1.25 16.32 -16.71
C TYR A 57 -2.30 16.13 -17.81
N THR A 58 -3.29 15.29 -17.58
CA THR A 58 -4.39 15.07 -18.54
C THR A 58 -5.16 16.37 -18.79
N ARG A 59 -5.46 17.12 -17.73
CA ARG A 59 -6.14 18.42 -17.88
C ARG A 59 -5.31 19.40 -18.69
N GLN A 60 -4.00 19.45 -18.42
CA GLN A 60 -3.11 20.33 -19.18
C GLN A 60 -3.02 19.92 -20.64
N SER A 61 -2.97 18.61 -20.90
CA SER A 61 -3.00 18.08 -22.26
C SER A 61 -4.25 18.53 -22.99
N GLU A 62 -5.42 18.41 -22.36
CA GLU A 62 -6.68 18.83 -22.95
C GLU A 62 -6.70 20.34 -23.22
N ASN A 63 -6.18 21.14 -22.29
CA ASN A 63 -6.10 22.59 -22.48
C ASN A 63 -5.24 22.97 -23.69
N TYR A 64 -4.09 22.32 -23.84
CA TYR A 64 -3.24 22.59 -25.01
C TYR A 64 -3.88 22.10 -26.31
N ALA A 65 -4.59 20.96 -26.27
CA ALA A 65 -5.31 20.47 -27.44
C ALA A 65 -6.39 21.47 -27.89
N ARG A 66 -7.10 22.08 -26.95
CA ARG A 66 -8.09 23.13 -27.27
C ARG A 66 -7.44 24.35 -27.93
N LYS A 67 -6.21 24.67 -27.54
CA LYS A 67 -5.45 25.75 -28.13
C LYS A 67 -4.74 25.34 -29.43
N LYS A 68 -4.93 24.11 -29.87
CA LYS A 68 -4.31 23.53 -31.05
C LYS A 68 -2.79 23.39 -30.93
N ASP A 69 -2.27 23.41 -29.72
CA ASP A 69 -0.85 23.14 -29.46
C ASP A 69 -0.68 21.63 -29.21
N PHE A 70 -0.64 20.88 -30.28
CA PHE A 70 -0.64 19.43 -30.21
C PHE A 70 0.68 18.85 -29.72
N ASN A 71 1.79 19.56 -29.89
CA ASN A 71 3.07 19.12 -29.37
C ASN A 71 3.08 19.12 -27.85
N GLN A 72 2.61 20.20 -27.23
CA GLN A 72 2.49 20.29 -25.78
C GLN A 72 1.46 19.31 -25.24
N SER A 73 0.33 19.20 -25.94
CA SER A 73 -0.70 18.23 -25.56
C SER A 73 -0.11 16.81 -25.50
N ARG A 74 0.65 16.42 -26.48
CA ARG A 74 1.29 15.10 -26.54
C ARG A 74 2.27 14.90 -25.39
N THR A 75 3.06 15.91 -25.09
CA THR A 75 4.03 15.86 -23.99
C THR A 75 3.33 15.59 -22.67
N TYR A 76 2.27 16.32 -22.38
CA TYR A 76 1.51 16.12 -21.13
C TYR A 76 0.77 14.77 -21.11
N THR A 77 0.28 14.30 -22.25
CA THR A 77 -0.31 12.96 -22.36
C THR A 77 0.73 11.90 -22.01
N ASN A 78 1.94 12.04 -22.51
CA ASN A 78 3.02 11.09 -22.21
C ASN A 78 3.36 11.10 -20.72
N TRP A 79 3.42 12.29 -20.13
CA TRP A 79 3.69 12.39 -18.68
C TRP A 79 2.55 11.80 -17.84
N ALA A 80 1.30 11.99 -18.27
CA ALA A 80 0.16 11.37 -17.60
C ALA A 80 0.25 9.85 -17.64
N ASN A 81 0.56 9.29 -18.80
CA ASN A 81 0.70 7.84 -18.96
C ASN A 81 1.84 7.29 -18.13
N GLU A 82 2.95 8.00 -18.06
CA GLU A 82 4.08 7.61 -17.22
C GLU A 82 3.70 7.61 -15.75
N ALA A 83 2.99 8.65 -15.29
CA ALA A 83 2.54 8.73 -13.90
C ALA A 83 1.56 7.60 -13.57
N LEU A 84 0.65 7.26 -14.49
CA LEU A 84 -0.28 6.15 -14.29
C LEU A 84 0.45 4.80 -14.21
N SER A 85 1.46 4.61 -15.05
CA SER A 85 2.27 3.39 -15.00
C SER A 85 2.98 3.25 -13.65
N LYS A 86 3.53 4.34 -13.14
CA LYS A 86 4.17 4.35 -11.83
C LYS A 86 3.15 4.08 -10.72
N ALA A 87 1.93 4.63 -10.84
CA ALA A 87 0.87 4.38 -9.87
C ALA A 87 0.50 2.89 -9.83
N GLN A 88 0.36 2.27 -10.99
CA GLN A 88 0.06 0.84 -11.08
C GLN A 88 1.17 0.00 -10.43
N LEU A 89 2.41 0.38 -10.64
CA LEU A 89 3.55 -0.31 -10.05
C LEU A 89 3.50 -0.20 -8.51
N ARG A 90 3.19 0.97 -7.98
CA ARG A 90 3.04 1.16 -6.54
C ARG A 90 1.90 0.34 -5.97
N MET A 91 0.77 0.23 -6.69
CA MET A 91 -0.34 -0.63 -6.26
C MET A 91 0.04 -2.10 -6.26
N SER A 92 0.83 -2.53 -7.23
CA SER A 92 1.36 -3.90 -7.26
C SER A 92 2.24 -4.17 -6.04
N TRP A 93 3.11 -3.23 -5.68
CA TRP A 93 3.96 -3.36 -4.50
C TRP A 93 3.13 -3.38 -3.20
N ALA A 94 2.06 -2.57 -3.16
CA ALA A 94 1.16 -2.57 -2.02
C ALA A 94 0.48 -3.93 -1.84
N LYS A 95 0.04 -4.52 -2.94
CA LYS A 95 -0.58 -5.84 -2.90
C LYS A 95 0.41 -6.90 -2.41
N ASP A 96 1.64 -6.87 -2.93
CA ASP A 96 2.68 -7.81 -2.48
C ASP A 96 2.95 -7.67 -0.99
N ALA A 97 3.00 -6.45 -0.49
CA ALA A 97 3.22 -6.19 0.93
C ALA A 97 2.06 -6.72 1.78
N ARG A 98 0.82 -6.54 1.31
CA ARG A 98 -0.34 -7.07 2.02
C ARG A 98 -0.38 -8.59 2.02
N ASP A 99 0.01 -9.21 0.92
CA ASP A 99 0.10 -10.66 0.84
C ASP A 99 1.12 -11.21 1.85
N LYS A 100 2.26 -10.53 1.96
CA LYS A 100 3.28 -10.89 2.94
C LYS A 100 2.77 -10.70 4.38
N ALA A 101 2.03 -9.63 4.62
CA ALA A 101 1.43 -9.38 5.93
C ALA A 101 0.46 -10.50 6.31
N GLN A 102 -0.39 -10.92 5.38
CA GLN A 102 -1.33 -12.01 5.61
C GLN A 102 -0.60 -13.32 5.91
N LEU A 103 0.47 -13.58 5.19
CA LEU A 103 1.25 -14.79 5.41
C LEU A 103 1.87 -14.78 6.82
N ARG A 104 2.41 -13.65 7.26
CA ARG A 104 2.95 -13.52 8.62
C ARG A 104 1.88 -13.70 9.68
N MET A 105 0.67 -13.19 9.43
CA MET A 105 -0.45 -13.38 10.34
C MET A 105 -0.83 -14.85 10.44
N LYS A 106 -0.84 -15.55 9.33
CA LYS A 106 -1.10 -16.99 9.31
C LYS A 106 -0.06 -17.75 10.13
N TRP A 107 1.21 -17.40 9.95
CA TRP A 107 2.28 -18.02 10.73
C TRP A 107 2.15 -17.72 12.23
N ALA A 108 1.71 -16.50 12.56
CA ALA A 108 1.46 -16.16 13.95
C ALA A 108 0.34 -16.99 14.55
N GLU A 109 -0.75 -17.21 13.82
CA GLU A 109 -1.84 -18.05 14.25
C GLU A 109 -1.37 -19.49 14.49
N GLU A 110 -0.59 -20.02 13.57
CA GLU A 110 -0.05 -21.37 13.69
C GLU A 110 0.88 -21.48 14.91
N ALA A 111 1.69 -20.47 15.16
CA ALA A 111 2.57 -20.46 16.32
C ALA A 111 1.79 -20.43 17.63
N MET A 112 0.65 -19.73 17.65
CA MET A 112 -0.20 -19.68 18.84
C MET A 112 -0.87 -21.01 19.15
N LYS A 113 -1.12 -21.81 18.15
CA LYS A 113 -1.77 -23.13 18.35
C LYS A 113 -0.81 -24.19 18.88
N ARG A 114 0.46 -23.95 18.87
CA ARG A 114 1.45 -24.85 19.40
C ARG A 114 1.74 -24.52 20.85
#